data_8f5b4d5f6fe3fb6507f41d01c20a637f
#
_entry.id   8f5b4d5f6fe3fb6507f41d01c20a637f
#
_cell.length_a   1.000
_cell.length_b   1.000
_cell.length_c   1.000
_cell.angle_alpha   90.00
_cell.angle_beta   90.00
_cell.angle_gamma   90.00
#
_symmetry.space_group_name_H-M   'P 1'
#
loop_
_entity.id
_entity.type
_entity.pdbx_description
1 polymer ?
#
loop_
_entity_poly.entity_id
_entity_poly.type
_entity_poly.pdbx_seq_one_letter_code
_entity_poly.pdbx_strand_id
1 'polypeptide(L)'
;CWVIGFSFGSWIGMQLLMRRPEISGFISVSPPANTYDFSFLAPCPSSGLIINGSLDRLVPPSDIKGLSDRLKLQKGIQVVHNEIEGADHFFTNFESEMIKAVNEYLSTRSDL
;
A
#
# COMPACT_ATOMS: atom_id res chain seq x y z
N CYS A 1 -12.69 -0.19 -10.67
CA CYS A 1 -11.92 -1.41 -10.39
C CYS A 1 -10.72 -1.05 -9.51
N TRP A 2 -10.51 -1.83 -8.46
CA TRP A 2 -9.44 -1.61 -7.49
C TRP A 2 -8.64 -2.88 -7.30
N VAL A 3 -7.37 -2.74 -6.92
CA VAL A 3 -6.54 -3.89 -6.54
C VAL A 3 -6.16 -3.75 -5.07
N ILE A 4 -6.35 -4.83 -4.32
CA ILE A 4 -5.98 -4.91 -2.91
C ILE A 4 -5.08 -6.13 -2.76
N GLY A 5 -3.89 -5.92 -2.22
CA GLY A 5 -2.93 -7.00 -2.03
C GLY A 5 -2.28 -6.96 -0.67
N PHE A 6 -1.98 -8.13 -0.14
CA PHE A 6 -1.29 -8.31 1.13
C PHE A 6 0.07 -8.95 0.89
N SER A 7 1.14 -8.37 1.44
CA SER A 7 2.49 -8.89 1.39
C SER A 7 2.93 -9.19 -0.05
N PHE A 8 3.32 -10.42 -0.38
CA PHE A 8 3.69 -10.79 -1.75
C PHE A 8 2.56 -10.45 -2.74
N GLY A 9 1.30 -10.63 -2.32
CA GLY A 9 0.14 -10.26 -3.13
C GLY A 9 0.08 -8.78 -3.49
N SER A 10 0.63 -7.91 -2.64
CA SER A 10 0.70 -6.48 -2.95
C SER A 10 1.66 -6.21 -4.10
N TRP A 11 2.79 -6.92 -4.16
CA TRP A 11 3.75 -6.78 -5.26
C TRP A 11 3.13 -7.24 -6.58
N ILE A 12 2.44 -8.38 -6.56
CA ILE A 12 1.70 -8.89 -7.73
C ILE A 12 0.61 -7.88 -8.13
N GLY A 13 -0.13 -7.37 -7.16
CA GLY A 13 -1.21 -6.41 -7.42
C GLY A 13 -0.71 -5.12 -8.06
N MET A 14 0.45 -4.62 -7.64
CA MET A 14 1.03 -3.43 -8.22
C MET A 14 1.52 -3.66 -9.65
N GLN A 15 1.99 -4.86 -9.97
CA GLN A 15 2.32 -5.21 -11.34
C GLN A 15 1.05 -5.23 -12.22
N LEU A 16 -0.03 -5.75 -11.67
CA LEU A 16 -1.32 -5.76 -12.37
C LEU A 16 -1.80 -4.32 -12.61
N LEU A 17 -1.63 -3.45 -11.63
CA LEU A 17 -1.97 -2.03 -11.76
C LEU A 17 -1.29 -1.39 -12.97
N MET A 18 -0.02 -1.74 -13.19
CA MET A 18 0.74 -1.20 -14.33
C MET A 18 0.24 -1.69 -15.69
N ARG A 19 -0.44 -2.83 -15.72
CA ARG A 19 -0.88 -3.48 -16.96
C ARG A 19 -2.34 -3.25 -17.29
N ARG A 20 -3.14 -2.81 -16.31
CA ARG A 20 -4.60 -2.74 -16.44
C ARG A 20 -5.05 -1.31 -16.20
N PRO A 21 -5.22 -0.51 -17.27
CA PRO A 21 -5.57 0.91 -17.12
C PRO A 21 -6.95 1.15 -16.50
N GLU A 22 -7.80 0.13 -16.48
CA GLU A 22 -9.12 0.24 -15.83
C GLU A 22 -9.04 0.23 -14.30
N ILE A 23 -7.88 -0.11 -13.70
CA ILE A 23 -7.73 -0.09 -12.25
C ILE A 23 -7.58 1.35 -11.77
N SER A 24 -8.49 1.78 -10.89
CA SER A 24 -8.61 3.17 -10.46
C SER A 24 -7.79 3.49 -9.20
N GLY A 25 -7.38 2.48 -8.46
CA GLY A 25 -6.63 2.69 -7.22
C GLY A 25 -6.13 1.38 -6.64
N PHE A 26 -5.29 1.50 -5.60
CA PHE A 26 -4.69 0.33 -4.97
C PHE A 26 -4.68 0.47 -3.45
N ILE A 27 -4.68 -0.69 -2.78
CA ILE A 27 -4.41 -0.79 -1.35
C ILE A 27 -3.37 -1.88 -1.19
N SER A 28 -2.19 -1.49 -0.71
CA SER A 28 -1.07 -2.41 -0.47
C SER A 28 -0.85 -2.56 1.02
N VAL A 29 -1.09 -3.76 1.53
CA VAL A 29 -0.95 -4.09 2.94
C VAL A 29 0.36 -4.84 3.14
N SER A 30 1.23 -4.31 3.98
CA SER A 30 2.55 -4.88 4.26
C SER A 30 3.36 -5.19 3.01
N PRO A 31 3.56 -4.22 2.10
CA PRO A 31 4.29 -4.49 0.85
C PRO A 31 5.74 -4.88 1.16
N PRO A 32 6.25 -5.97 0.54
CA PRO A 32 7.58 -6.49 0.86
C PRO A 32 8.70 -5.72 0.15
N ALA A 33 8.85 -4.44 0.49
CA ALA A 33 9.74 -3.52 -0.17
C ALA A 33 11.23 -3.83 0.06
N ASN A 34 11.54 -4.67 1.05
CA ASN A 34 12.92 -5.10 1.33
C ASN A 34 13.33 -6.32 0.50
N THR A 35 12.36 -7.05 -0.08
CA THR A 35 12.61 -8.31 -0.78
C THR A 35 12.39 -8.17 -2.28
N TYR A 36 11.37 -7.41 -2.68
CA TYR A 36 10.99 -7.25 -4.07
C TYR A 36 11.15 -5.80 -4.51
N ASP A 37 11.50 -5.63 -5.78
CA ASP A 37 11.74 -4.32 -6.37
C ASP A 37 10.42 -3.70 -6.83
N PHE A 38 10.11 -2.51 -6.31
CA PHE A 38 8.93 -1.73 -6.68
C PHE A 38 9.26 -0.56 -7.62
N SER A 39 10.48 -0.51 -8.15
CA SER A 39 10.91 0.63 -8.99
C SER A 39 10.13 0.74 -10.30
N PHE A 40 9.44 -0.33 -10.72
CA PHE A 40 8.59 -0.28 -11.91
C PHE A 40 7.42 0.71 -11.75
N LEU A 41 7.13 1.18 -10.54
CA LEU A 41 6.09 2.17 -10.26
C LEU A 41 6.57 3.61 -10.47
N ALA A 42 7.38 3.82 -11.46
CA ALA A 42 7.84 5.16 -11.83
C ALA A 42 7.60 5.38 -13.33
N PRO A 43 6.44 5.94 -13.75
CA PRO A 43 5.41 6.53 -12.90
C PRO A 43 4.37 5.53 -12.39
N CYS A 44 3.86 5.78 -11.19
CA CYS A 44 2.72 5.04 -10.65
C CYS A 44 1.43 5.61 -11.26
N PRO A 45 0.58 4.74 -11.83
CA PRO A 45 -0.56 5.24 -12.62
C PRO A 45 -1.77 5.66 -11.81
N SER A 46 -1.84 5.35 -10.51
CA SER A 46 -3.03 5.61 -9.71
C SER A 46 -2.69 5.96 -8.28
N SER A 47 -3.58 6.71 -7.65
CA SER A 47 -3.51 6.99 -6.22
C SER A 47 -3.88 5.75 -5.41
N GLY A 48 -3.37 5.66 -4.19
CA GLY A 48 -3.64 4.50 -3.37
C GLY A 48 -3.23 4.66 -1.91
N LEU A 49 -3.37 3.54 -1.18
CA LEU A 49 -3.08 3.45 0.24
C LEU A 49 -2.04 2.38 0.50
N ILE A 50 -1.07 2.70 1.33
CA ILE A 50 -0.10 1.73 1.84
C ILE A 50 -0.30 1.61 3.34
N ILE A 51 -0.46 0.39 3.85
CA ILE A 51 -0.66 0.12 5.27
C ILE A 51 0.42 -0.84 5.74
N ASN A 52 1.03 -0.55 6.89
CA ASN A 52 1.97 -1.47 7.53
C ASN A 52 1.86 -1.39 9.04
N GLY A 53 2.48 -2.35 9.74
CA GLY A 53 2.57 -2.34 11.18
C GLY A 53 3.93 -1.83 11.65
N SER A 54 3.94 -1.08 12.75
CA SER A 54 5.18 -0.52 13.28
C SER A 54 6.13 -1.57 13.84
N LEU A 55 5.60 -2.76 14.17
CA LEU A 55 6.39 -3.88 14.69
C LEU A 55 6.52 -5.02 13.68
N ASP A 56 6.44 -4.71 12.39
CA ASP A 56 6.67 -5.69 11.34
C ASP A 56 8.13 -6.14 11.37
N ARG A 57 8.34 -7.44 11.57
CA ARG A 57 9.68 -8.04 11.67
C ARG A 57 10.12 -8.68 10.36
N LEU A 58 9.21 -8.84 9.41
CA LEU A 58 9.52 -9.42 8.10
C LEU A 58 9.92 -8.34 7.10
N VAL A 59 9.29 -7.18 7.18
CA VAL A 59 9.61 -6.03 6.34
C VAL A 59 9.85 -4.83 7.27
N PRO A 60 11.08 -4.35 7.36
CA PRO A 60 11.36 -3.18 8.20
C PRO A 60 10.46 -2.00 7.82
N PRO A 61 9.81 -1.37 8.80
CA PRO A 61 8.95 -0.22 8.49
C PRO A 61 9.64 0.89 7.71
N SER A 62 10.96 1.05 7.88
CA SER A 62 11.73 2.05 7.14
C SER A 62 11.75 1.77 5.64
N ASP A 63 11.73 0.50 5.22
CA ASP A 63 11.69 0.15 3.80
C ASP A 63 10.35 0.47 3.18
N ILE A 64 9.26 0.27 3.94
CA ILE A 64 7.92 0.63 3.48
C ILE A 64 7.76 2.15 3.42
N LYS A 65 8.29 2.85 4.41
CA LYS A 65 8.30 4.31 4.40
C LYS A 65 9.08 4.84 3.19
N GLY A 66 10.21 4.24 2.86
CA GLY A 66 10.99 4.61 1.69
C GLY A 66 10.21 4.43 0.39
N LEU A 67 9.50 3.33 0.25
CA LEU A 67 8.63 3.10 -0.91
C LEU A 67 7.54 4.18 -0.97
N SER A 68 6.86 4.41 0.14
CA SER A 68 5.80 5.41 0.23
C SER A 68 6.31 6.80 -0.14
N ASP A 69 7.46 7.19 0.38
CA ASP A 69 8.04 8.50 0.12
C ASP A 69 8.37 8.68 -1.37
N ARG A 70 8.90 7.64 -2.01
CA ARG A 70 9.18 7.69 -3.45
C ARG A 70 7.91 7.87 -4.27
N LEU A 71 6.83 7.15 -3.90
CA LEU A 71 5.57 7.28 -4.61
C LEU A 71 4.92 8.65 -4.39
N LYS A 72 5.06 9.22 -3.18
CA LYS A 72 4.51 10.54 -2.85
C LYS A 72 5.15 11.67 -3.63
N LEU A 73 6.37 11.49 -4.15
CA LEU A 73 7.04 12.50 -4.95
C LEU A 73 6.45 12.62 -6.36
N GLN A 74 5.64 11.68 -6.78
CA GLN A 74 5.08 11.67 -8.13
C GLN A 74 3.91 12.64 -8.24
N LYS A 75 3.86 13.36 -9.37
CA LYS A 75 2.80 14.32 -9.65
C LYS A 75 1.56 13.61 -10.18
N GLY A 76 0.39 14.16 -9.87
CA GLY A 76 -0.86 13.67 -10.43
C GLY A 76 -1.51 12.55 -9.64
N ILE A 77 -0.84 12.02 -8.63
CA ILE A 77 -1.40 11.00 -7.74
C ILE A 77 -1.16 11.39 -6.29
N GLN A 78 -1.97 10.79 -5.41
CA GLN A 78 -1.82 10.94 -3.97
C GLN A 78 -1.71 9.56 -3.35
N VAL A 79 -0.59 9.32 -2.66
CA VAL A 79 -0.37 8.08 -1.94
C VAL A 79 -0.45 8.37 -0.44
N VAL A 80 -1.34 7.66 0.23
CA VAL A 80 -1.50 7.76 1.68
C VAL A 80 -0.77 6.59 2.32
N HIS A 81 0.01 6.86 3.36
CA HIS A 81 0.70 5.82 4.12
C HIS A 81 0.18 5.83 5.55
N ASN A 82 -0.35 4.69 5.98
CA ASN A 82 -0.89 4.54 7.33
C ASN A 82 -0.14 3.41 8.04
N GLU A 83 0.63 3.77 9.07
CA GLU A 83 1.35 2.80 9.88
C GLU A 83 0.56 2.55 11.16
N ILE A 84 0.18 1.29 11.39
CA ILE A 84 -0.58 0.90 12.57
C ILE A 84 0.38 0.64 13.72
N GLU A 85 0.34 1.48 14.74
CA GLU A 85 1.21 1.39 15.91
C GLU A 85 1.00 0.06 16.64
N GLY A 86 2.09 -0.67 16.85
CA GLY A 86 2.08 -1.93 17.59
C GLY A 86 1.73 -3.17 16.77
N ALA A 87 1.32 -3.01 15.52
CA ALA A 87 0.93 -4.15 14.69
C ALA A 87 2.14 -4.85 14.06
N ASP A 88 2.05 -6.18 13.94
CA ASP A 88 3.07 -6.96 13.25
C ASP A 88 2.75 -7.04 11.75
N HIS A 89 3.50 -7.87 11.01
CA HIS A 89 3.32 -8.04 9.56
C HIS A 89 1.91 -8.50 9.19
N PHE A 90 1.31 -9.33 10.05
CA PHE A 90 0.02 -9.97 9.80
C PHE A 90 -1.14 -9.24 10.51
N PHE A 91 -0.86 -8.13 11.19
CA PHE A 91 -1.86 -7.37 11.97
C PHE A 91 -2.55 -8.22 13.02
N THR A 92 -1.80 -9.16 13.62
CA THR A 92 -2.32 -10.02 14.69
C THR A 92 -2.84 -9.14 15.83
N ASN A 93 -4.10 -9.34 16.21
CA ASN A 93 -4.83 -8.54 17.22
C ASN A 93 -5.05 -7.07 16.80
N PHE A 94 -4.75 -6.71 15.54
CA PHE A 94 -4.95 -5.36 15.01
C PHE A 94 -5.76 -5.37 13.72
N GLU A 95 -6.51 -6.46 13.47
CA GLU A 95 -7.30 -6.60 12.25
C GLU A 95 -8.36 -5.50 12.15
N SER A 96 -8.98 -5.14 13.28
CA SER A 96 -10.01 -4.09 13.33
C SER A 96 -9.42 -2.73 12.93
N GLU A 97 -8.25 -2.41 13.43
CA GLU A 97 -7.57 -1.15 13.13
C GLU A 97 -7.18 -1.09 11.67
N MET A 98 -6.72 -2.19 11.10
CA MET A 98 -6.36 -2.25 9.69
C MET A 98 -7.59 -2.07 8.82
N ILE A 99 -8.69 -2.77 9.11
CA ILE A 99 -9.95 -2.65 8.38
C ILE A 99 -10.49 -1.23 8.47
N LYS A 100 -10.42 -0.62 9.66
CA LYS A 100 -10.84 0.76 9.85
C LYS A 100 -10.04 1.71 8.96
N ALA A 101 -8.73 1.54 8.89
CA ALA A 101 -7.88 2.36 8.04
C ALA A 101 -8.26 2.23 6.56
N VAL A 102 -8.54 1.01 6.10
CA VAL A 102 -9.00 0.78 4.73
C VAL A 102 -10.31 1.49 4.48
N ASN A 103 -11.28 1.33 5.38
CA ASN A 103 -12.61 1.94 5.21
C ASN A 103 -12.54 3.46 5.23
N GLU A 104 -11.73 4.02 6.12
CA GLU A 104 -11.56 5.48 6.20
C GLU A 104 -10.95 6.01 4.90
N TYR A 105 -9.94 5.32 4.36
CA TYR A 105 -9.36 5.72 3.09
C TYR A 105 -10.37 5.66 1.95
N LEU A 106 -11.10 4.55 1.84
CA LEU A 106 -12.08 4.38 0.77
C LEU A 106 -13.15 5.46 0.83
N SER A 107 -13.54 5.89 2.03
CA SER A 107 -14.56 6.94 2.17
C SER A 107 -14.08 8.30 1.65
N THR A 108 -12.76 8.50 1.51
CA THR A 108 -12.22 9.76 0.96
C THR A 108 -12.15 9.77 -0.56
N ARG A 109 -12.38 8.62 -1.22
CA ARG A 109 -12.27 8.50 -2.67
C ARG A 109 -13.64 8.68 -3.31
N SER A 110 -13.73 9.72 -4.12
CA SER A 110 -14.99 10.05 -4.81
C SER A 110 -15.22 9.23 -6.07
N ASP A 111 -14.24 8.46 -6.49
CA ASP A 111 -14.28 7.64 -7.69
C ASP A 111 -14.69 6.19 -7.42
N LEU A 112 -15.18 5.92 -6.24
CA LEU A 112 -15.68 4.58 -5.86
C LEU A 112 -17.06 4.31 -6.46
#